data_1e182505593ad6097a3ca78e8618afc2
#
_entry.id   1e182505593ad6097a3ca78e8618afc2
#
_cell.length_a   1.000
_cell.length_b   1.000
_cell.length_c   1.000
_cell.angle_alpha   90.00
_cell.angle_beta   90.00
_cell.angle_gamma   90.00
#
_symmetry.space_group_name_H-M   'P 1'
#
loop_
_entity.id
_entity.type
_entity.pdbx_description
1 polymer ?
#
loop_
_entity_poly.entity_id
_entity_poly.type
_entity_poly.pdbx_seq_one_letter_code
_entity_poly.pdbx_strand_id
1 'polypeptide(L)'
;KKTPIHPEGAIFARGACDDKGQMFMHIKAIELLLENNKLDCNVKFMIEGEEEVGSDNLEKFFTENKEKLKSDIILISDTGIGNIKKPAITTGLRGLSYMEVMVQGPNRDLHSGLYGGTVANPINILSKMIASLHDEKNRIVIPGFYDMVEDISPSDRKEMNTFNSDEEEFKASIGIDATYGEEGYTSHERKSIRPTLDVNGIWGGYTGEGAKTVIPSKAFAKISMRLVPNQKWEEISKLFEIHFKN
;
A
#
# COMPACT_ATOMS: atom_id res chain seq x y z
N LYS A 1 -21.72 -21.45 6.90
CA LYS A 1 -21.94 -21.05 5.48
C LYS A 1 -20.96 -21.86 4.64
N LYS A 2 -21.41 -22.50 3.56
CA LYS A 2 -20.50 -23.17 2.63
C LYS A 2 -19.70 -22.09 1.88
N THR A 3 -18.39 -22.25 1.83
CA THR A 3 -17.50 -21.40 1.05
C THR A 3 -17.87 -21.55 -0.43
N PRO A 4 -18.19 -20.49 -1.15
CA PRO A 4 -18.49 -20.59 -2.56
C PRO A 4 -17.21 -20.99 -3.32
N ILE A 5 -17.30 -22.08 -4.08
CA ILE A 5 -16.25 -22.51 -5.02
C ILE A 5 -16.68 -22.03 -6.39
N HIS A 6 -15.81 -21.24 -7.04
CA HIS A 6 -16.04 -20.80 -8.41
C HIS A 6 -16.07 -22.02 -9.36
N PRO A 7 -16.88 -22.02 -10.44
CA PRO A 7 -16.91 -23.11 -11.43
C PRO A 7 -15.54 -23.49 -12.01
N GLU A 8 -14.61 -22.55 -12.04
CA GLU A 8 -13.22 -22.75 -12.50
C GLU A 8 -12.26 -23.24 -11.41
N GLY A 9 -12.76 -23.63 -10.24
CA GLY A 9 -11.96 -24.16 -9.14
C GLY A 9 -11.34 -23.13 -8.20
N ALA A 10 -11.77 -21.86 -8.22
CA ALA A 10 -11.32 -20.83 -7.29
C ALA A 10 -12.12 -20.83 -5.98
N ILE A 11 -11.46 -20.52 -4.86
CA ILE A 11 -12.06 -20.41 -3.54
C ILE A 11 -12.18 -18.91 -3.18
N PHE A 12 -13.41 -18.46 -2.93
CA PHE A 12 -13.70 -17.11 -2.48
C PHE A 12 -14.09 -17.11 -1.00
N ALA A 13 -13.17 -16.67 -0.12
CA ALA A 13 -13.41 -16.56 1.31
C ALA A 13 -12.44 -15.53 1.93
N ARG A 14 -12.80 -14.98 3.11
CA ARG A 14 -11.89 -14.16 3.90
C ARG A 14 -10.62 -14.96 4.22
N GLY A 15 -9.45 -14.38 3.98
CA GLY A 15 -8.15 -14.99 4.21
C GLY A 15 -7.76 -16.07 3.18
N ALA A 16 -8.52 -16.26 2.08
CA ALA A 16 -8.18 -17.29 1.09
C ALA A 16 -6.90 -16.97 0.33
N CYS A 17 -6.71 -15.73 -0.09
CA CYS A 17 -5.52 -15.26 -0.79
C CYS A 17 -4.63 -14.32 0.05
N ASP A 18 -5.07 -14.00 1.27
CA ASP A 18 -4.38 -13.13 2.20
C ASP A 18 -4.70 -13.61 3.64
N ASP A 19 -3.82 -14.49 4.28
CA ASP A 19 -2.73 -15.23 3.55
C ASP A 19 -2.81 -16.76 3.79
N LYS A 20 -3.99 -17.30 4.16
CA LYS A 20 -4.14 -18.75 4.45
C LYS A 20 -3.77 -19.66 3.29
N GLY A 21 -3.91 -19.18 2.04
CA GLY A 21 -3.46 -19.90 0.86
C GLY A 21 -1.94 -20.05 0.85
N GLN A 22 -1.22 -19.00 1.13
CA GLN A 22 0.25 -18.96 1.20
C GLN A 22 0.76 -19.80 2.38
N MET A 23 0.16 -19.67 3.56
CA MET A 23 0.46 -20.54 4.69
C MET A 23 0.26 -22.03 4.34
N PHE A 24 -0.84 -22.37 3.66
CA PHE A 24 -1.14 -23.73 3.25
C PHE A 24 -0.13 -24.28 2.23
N MET A 25 0.38 -23.43 1.31
CA MET A 25 1.45 -23.82 0.39
C MET A 25 2.71 -24.30 1.13
N HIS A 26 3.14 -23.59 2.18
CA HIS A 26 4.28 -23.99 2.98
C HIS A 26 4.08 -25.36 3.64
N ILE A 27 2.89 -25.57 4.23
CA ILE A 27 2.56 -26.85 4.86
C ILE A 27 2.63 -27.98 3.82
N LYS A 28 2.03 -27.79 2.65
CA LYS A 28 2.04 -28.80 1.58
C LYS A 28 3.42 -29.03 0.97
N ALA A 29 4.23 -28.00 0.85
CA ALA A 29 5.62 -28.15 0.40
C ALA A 29 6.45 -29.02 1.37
N ILE A 30 6.34 -28.77 2.67
CA ILE A 30 7.05 -29.56 3.68
C ILE A 30 6.51 -31.00 3.74
N GLU A 31 5.19 -31.21 3.68
CA GLU A 31 4.59 -32.53 3.61
C GLU A 31 5.16 -33.35 2.43
N LEU A 32 5.20 -32.76 1.24
CA LEU A 32 5.75 -33.37 0.04
C LEU A 32 7.26 -33.72 0.16
N LEU A 33 8.05 -32.81 0.76
CA LEU A 33 9.48 -33.05 1.00
C LEU A 33 9.71 -34.19 1.99
N LEU A 34 8.91 -34.28 3.05
CA LEU A 34 8.96 -35.36 4.05
C LEU A 34 8.57 -36.72 3.42
N GLU A 35 7.47 -36.77 2.66
CA GLU A 35 7.01 -37.99 1.98
C GLU A 35 8.05 -38.55 1.00
N ASN A 36 8.88 -37.68 0.42
CA ASN A 36 9.92 -38.06 -0.54
C ASN A 36 11.32 -38.17 0.06
N ASN A 37 11.46 -38.05 1.40
CA ASN A 37 12.75 -38.02 2.11
C ASN A 37 13.73 -36.99 1.52
N LYS A 38 13.24 -35.79 1.17
CA LYS A 38 14.03 -34.67 0.58
C LYS A 38 14.13 -33.45 1.49
N LEU A 39 13.70 -33.54 2.72
CA LEU A 39 13.83 -32.45 3.68
C LEU A 39 15.16 -32.56 4.42
N ASP A 40 16.16 -31.80 4.01
CA ASP A 40 17.53 -31.82 4.51
C ASP A 40 17.81 -30.71 5.57
N CYS A 41 16.79 -30.08 6.11
CA CYS A 41 16.93 -29.01 7.09
C CYS A 41 15.85 -29.10 8.19
N ASN A 42 16.08 -28.40 9.29
CA ASN A 42 15.07 -28.22 10.32
C ASN A 42 14.11 -27.10 9.91
N VAL A 43 12.84 -27.30 10.13
CA VAL A 43 11.79 -26.31 9.82
C VAL A 43 11.06 -25.91 11.09
N LYS A 44 10.85 -24.62 11.25
CA LYS A 44 10.00 -24.03 12.30
C LYS A 44 8.88 -23.25 11.61
N PHE A 45 7.65 -23.48 11.99
CA PHE A 45 6.52 -22.65 11.60
C PHE A 45 6.24 -21.63 12.72
N MET A 46 6.16 -20.37 12.35
CA MET A 46 5.60 -19.32 13.17
C MET A 46 4.35 -18.79 12.47
N ILE A 47 3.20 -18.97 13.09
CA ILE A 47 1.91 -18.57 12.54
C ILE A 47 1.37 -17.43 13.39
N GLU A 48 1.11 -16.31 12.76
CA GLU A 48 0.57 -15.11 13.39
C GLU A 48 -0.93 -14.97 13.07
N GLY A 49 -1.69 -14.42 14.00
CA GLY A 49 -3.13 -14.15 13.85
C GLY A 49 -3.52 -12.70 14.03
N GLU A 50 -2.56 -11.78 14.20
CA GLU A 50 -2.79 -10.35 14.47
C GLU A 50 -2.27 -9.42 13.38
N GLU A 51 -1.77 -9.94 12.24
CA GLU A 51 -1.16 -9.12 11.20
C GLU A 51 -2.13 -8.03 10.71
N GLU A 52 -3.37 -8.38 10.40
CA GLU A 52 -4.41 -7.49 9.89
C GLU A 52 -4.90 -6.41 10.88
N VAL A 53 -4.48 -6.49 12.12
CA VAL A 53 -4.81 -5.51 13.18
C VAL A 53 -3.58 -4.81 13.75
N GLY A 54 -2.40 -5.00 13.13
CA GLY A 54 -1.18 -4.27 13.44
C GLY A 54 -0.16 -5.00 14.30
N SER A 55 -0.37 -6.30 14.62
CA SER A 55 0.64 -7.16 15.27
C SER A 55 1.15 -6.65 16.63
N ASP A 56 0.30 -6.05 17.44
CA ASP A 56 0.69 -5.39 18.71
C ASP A 56 1.52 -6.27 19.67
N ASN A 57 1.33 -7.59 19.63
CA ASN A 57 2.02 -8.53 20.50
C ASN A 57 3.28 -9.15 19.87
N LEU A 58 3.55 -8.92 18.59
CA LEU A 58 4.60 -9.61 17.85
C LEU A 58 6.01 -9.28 18.35
N GLU A 59 6.31 -8.02 18.64
CA GLU A 59 7.62 -7.58 19.15
C GLU A 59 7.93 -8.23 20.52
N LYS A 60 6.94 -8.25 21.40
CA LYS A 60 7.05 -8.92 22.69
C LYS A 60 7.30 -10.42 22.53
N PHE A 61 6.54 -11.07 21.66
CA PHE A 61 6.70 -12.49 21.36
C PHE A 61 8.10 -12.82 20.84
N PHE A 62 8.65 -12.02 19.91
CA PHE A 62 10.01 -12.18 19.42
C PHE A 62 11.06 -12.04 20.52
N THR A 63 10.91 -11.04 21.36
CA THR A 63 11.83 -10.79 22.47
C THR A 63 11.87 -11.96 23.45
N GLU A 64 10.71 -12.49 23.83
CA GLU A 64 10.58 -13.59 24.79
C GLU A 64 10.98 -14.96 24.22
N ASN A 65 10.94 -15.14 22.87
CA ASN A 65 11.19 -16.41 22.20
C ASN A 65 12.41 -16.41 21.27
N LYS A 66 13.30 -15.45 21.41
CA LYS A 66 14.44 -15.23 20.51
C LYS A 66 15.25 -16.49 20.22
N GLU A 67 15.63 -17.25 21.25
CA GLU A 67 16.43 -18.48 21.07
C GLU A 67 15.62 -19.60 20.40
N LYS A 68 14.33 -19.71 20.68
CA LYS A 68 13.45 -20.69 20.03
C LYS A 68 13.25 -20.38 18.55
N LEU A 69 13.18 -19.09 18.20
CA LEU A 69 12.94 -18.61 16.83
C LEU A 69 14.22 -18.52 15.99
N LYS A 70 15.40 -18.64 16.59
CA LYS A 70 16.67 -18.57 15.87
C LYS A 70 16.69 -19.52 14.68
N SER A 71 17.03 -18.98 13.51
CA SER A 71 17.09 -19.68 12.22
C SER A 71 18.15 -19.07 11.32
N ASP A 72 18.64 -19.81 10.34
CA ASP A 72 19.59 -19.32 9.33
C ASP A 72 18.87 -18.55 8.22
N ILE A 73 17.62 -18.94 7.92
CA ILE A 73 16.78 -18.35 6.88
C ILE A 73 15.37 -18.13 7.44
N ILE A 74 14.78 -17.00 7.11
CA ILE A 74 13.37 -16.70 7.35
C ILE A 74 12.69 -16.58 5.99
N LEU A 75 11.63 -17.36 5.78
CA LEU A 75 10.82 -17.34 4.58
C LEU A 75 9.43 -16.78 4.92
N ILE A 76 9.08 -15.66 4.31
CA ILE A 76 7.78 -14.98 4.43
C ILE A 76 7.16 -14.93 3.04
N SER A 77 5.91 -15.37 2.91
CA SER A 77 5.20 -15.46 1.62
C SER A 77 3.86 -14.73 1.62
N ASP A 78 3.75 -13.65 2.37
CA ASP A 78 2.58 -12.76 2.29
C ASP A 78 2.61 -11.95 1.00
N THR A 79 2.53 -12.68 -0.13
CA THR A 79 2.65 -12.15 -1.49
C THR A 79 1.83 -12.99 -2.48
N GLY A 80 1.52 -12.42 -3.65
CA GLY A 80 0.84 -13.14 -4.72
C GLY A 80 1.83 -13.88 -5.63
N ILE A 81 1.36 -14.95 -6.27
CA ILE A 81 2.13 -15.70 -7.28
C ILE A 81 2.29 -14.92 -8.61
N GLY A 82 1.60 -13.78 -8.72
CA GLY A 82 1.54 -12.97 -9.93
C GLY A 82 0.58 -13.54 -10.96
N ASN A 83 0.99 -14.55 -11.72
CA ASN A 83 0.16 -15.23 -12.71
C ASN A 83 0.48 -16.74 -12.71
N ILE A 84 -0.54 -17.60 -12.81
CA ILE A 84 -0.38 -19.07 -12.86
C ILE A 84 0.54 -19.50 -13.99
N LYS A 85 0.51 -18.80 -15.13
CA LYS A 85 1.35 -19.11 -16.30
C LYS A 85 2.77 -18.58 -16.18
N LYS A 86 3.00 -17.59 -15.30
CA LYS A 86 4.30 -16.96 -15.06
C LYS A 86 4.48 -16.79 -13.53
N PRO A 87 4.80 -17.88 -12.82
CA PRO A 87 5.05 -17.78 -11.39
C PRO A 87 6.27 -16.90 -11.11
N ALA A 88 6.22 -16.15 -10.02
CA ALA A 88 7.28 -15.25 -9.60
C ALA A 88 7.63 -15.46 -8.13
N ILE A 89 8.87 -15.17 -7.78
CA ILE A 89 9.33 -15.08 -6.39
C ILE A 89 9.49 -13.59 -6.08
N THR A 90 8.75 -13.11 -5.08
CA THR A 90 8.90 -11.74 -4.59
C THR A 90 10.17 -11.64 -3.75
N THR A 91 11.12 -10.79 -4.16
CA THR A 91 12.43 -10.62 -3.51
C THR A 91 12.50 -9.39 -2.61
N GLY A 92 11.46 -8.56 -2.60
CA GLY A 92 11.39 -7.36 -1.76
C GLY A 92 10.01 -6.74 -1.78
N LEU A 93 9.75 -5.92 -0.77
CA LEU A 93 8.51 -5.14 -0.62
C LEU A 93 8.84 -3.66 -0.55
N ARG A 94 7.89 -2.83 -0.96
CA ARG A 94 7.99 -1.38 -0.79
C ARG A 94 7.75 -1.00 0.67
N GLY A 95 8.49 0.00 1.16
CA GLY A 95 8.24 0.61 2.45
C GLY A 95 6.92 1.38 2.49
N LEU A 96 6.56 1.88 3.67
CA LEU A 96 5.34 2.64 3.89
C LEU A 96 5.61 3.82 4.84
N SER A 97 5.16 5.02 4.45
CA SER A 97 4.92 6.14 5.35
C SER A 97 3.44 6.49 5.29
N TYR A 98 2.79 6.58 6.44
CA TYR A 98 1.36 6.85 6.55
C TYR A 98 1.12 8.12 7.36
N MET A 99 0.40 9.10 6.80
CA MET A 99 0.18 10.41 7.39
C MET A 99 -1.31 10.72 7.50
N GLU A 100 -1.69 11.39 8.57
CA GLU A 100 -2.99 12.05 8.67
C GLU A 100 -2.80 13.56 8.68
N VAL A 101 -3.56 14.24 7.85
CA VAL A 101 -3.56 15.69 7.72
C VAL A 101 -4.87 16.25 8.26
N MET A 102 -4.78 17.26 9.13
CA MET A 102 -5.93 18.03 9.59
C MET A 102 -5.75 19.49 9.23
N VAL A 103 -6.69 20.06 8.51
CA VAL A 103 -6.78 21.52 8.27
C VAL A 103 -7.79 22.09 9.23
N GLN A 104 -7.30 22.95 10.12
CA GLN A 104 -8.13 23.68 11.09
C GLN A 104 -8.49 25.05 10.50
N GLY A 105 -9.78 25.31 10.37
CA GLY A 105 -10.36 26.61 9.99
C GLY A 105 -10.90 27.38 11.18
N PRO A 106 -12.14 27.90 11.09
CA PRO A 106 -12.76 28.65 12.19
C PRO A 106 -12.95 27.76 13.44
N ASN A 107 -13.18 28.37 14.58
CA ASN A 107 -13.34 27.67 15.87
C ASN A 107 -14.63 26.84 16.00
N ARG A 108 -15.54 26.94 15.03
CA ARG A 108 -16.80 26.20 14.92
C ARG A 108 -17.27 26.19 13.47
N ASP A 109 -18.21 25.34 13.16
CA ASP A 109 -18.88 25.33 11.86
C ASP A 109 -19.67 26.63 11.68
N LEU A 110 -19.58 27.20 10.47
CA LEU A 110 -20.23 28.50 10.14
C LEU A 110 -21.22 28.34 9.01
N HIS A 111 -22.20 29.25 8.95
CA HIS A 111 -23.17 29.31 7.84
C HIS A 111 -22.51 29.93 6.60
N SER A 112 -22.46 29.20 5.50
CA SER A 112 -21.73 29.63 4.28
C SER A 112 -22.40 30.87 3.62
N GLY A 113 -23.69 31.07 3.77
CA GLY A 113 -24.39 32.25 3.29
C GLY A 113 -24.07 33.55 4.03
N LEU A 114 -23.52 33.44 5.27
CA LEU A 114 -23.14 34.60 6.08
C LEU A 114 -21.62 34.84 6.04
N TYR A 115 -20.83 33.78 5.98
CA TYR A 115 -19.38 33.84 6.12
C TYR A 115 -18.61 33.43 4.84
N GLY A 116 -19.34 32.94 3.81
CA GLY A 116 -18.72 32.56 2.54
C GLY A 116 -18.03 33.76 1.87
N GLY A 117 -16.83 33.52 1.33
CA GLY A 117 -15.98 34.57 0.75
C GLY A 117 -15.18 35.39 1.75
N THR A 118 -15.42 35.26 3.08
CA THR A 118 -14.69 35.98 4.11
C THR A 118 -13.79 35.13 4.97
N VAL A 119 -14.05 33.81 5.03
CA VAL A 119 -13.23 32.83 5.77
C VAL A 119 -12.77 31.69 4.86
N ALA A 120 -11.59 31.19 5.09
CA ALA A 120 -11.08 30.04 4.39
C ALA A 120 -11.91 28.78 4.75
N ASN A 121 -12.34 28.03 3.75
CA ASN A 121 -13.00 26.75 3.95
C ASN A 121 -11.94 25.64 4.03
N PRO A 122 -11.83 24.90 5.15
CA PRO A 122 -10.84 23.84 5.30
C PRO A 122 -10.88 22.77 4.20
N ILE A 123 -12.06 22.41 3.69
CA ILE A 123 -12.17 21.45 2.59
C ILE A 123 -11.52 22.00 1.31
N ASN A 124 -11.77 23.27 0.98
CA ASN A 124 -11.20 23.91 -0.20
C ASN A 124 -9.67 24.03 -0.08
N ILE A 125 -9.16 24.34 1.11
CA ILE A 125 -7.71 24.38 1.37
C ILE A 125 -7.11 22.99 1.26
N LEU A 126 -7.66 22.00 1.95
CA LEU A 126 -7.18 20.62 1.90
C LEU A 126 -7.18 20.08 0.47
N SER A 127 -8.21 20.35 -0.32
CA SER A 127 -8.26 19.93 -1.72
C SER A 127 -7.13 20.53 -2.56
N LYS A 128 -6.79 21.81 -2.33
CA LYS A 128 -5.64 22.45 -2.99
C LYS A 128 -4.30 21.85 -2.53
N MET A 129 -4.16 21.59 -1.24
CA MET A 129 -2.98 20.94 -0.68
C MET A 129 -2.77 19.55 -1.28
N ILE A 130 -3.82 18.75 -1.40
CA ILE A 130 -3.77 17.43 -2.05
C ILE A 130 -3.42 17.57 -3.54
N ALA A 131 -4.07 18.48 -4.25
CA ALA A 131 -3.78 18.72 -5.67
C ALA A 131 -2.33 19.17 -5.93
N SER A 132 -1.68 19.82 -4.95
CA SER A 132 -0.28 20.24 -5.06
C SER A 132 0.75 19.12 -4.86
N LEU A 133 0.34 17.90 -4.53
CA LEU A 133 1.27 16.79 -4.30
C LEU A 133 1.83 16.17 -5.57
N HIS A 134 1.15 16.34 -6.71
CA HIS A 134 1.57 15.82 -8.00
C HIS A 134 1.57 16.89 -9.08
N ASP A 135 2.49 16.77 -10.02
CA ASP A 135 2.49 17.56 -11.23
C ASP A 135 1.60 16.96 -12.33
N GLU A 136 1.58 17.61 -13.51
CA GLU A 136 0.81 17.16 -14.67
C GLU A 136 1.26 15.79 -15.23
N LYS A 137 2.46 15.33 -14.85
CA LYS A 137 3.03 14.02 -15.21
C LYS A 137 2.85 12.97 -14.12
N ASN A 138 2.04 13.28 -13.11
CA ASN A 138 1.80 12.44 -11.94
C ASN A 138 3.08 12.13 -11.13
N ARG A 139 4.09 13.00 -11.19
CA ARG A 139 5.27 12.92 -10.37
C ARG A 139 5.00 13.63 -9.05
N ILE A 140 5.40 13.02 -7.94
CA ILE A 140 5.30 13.63 -6.61
C ILE A 140 6.25 14.84 -6.56
N VAL A 141 5.74 16.00 -6.17
CA VAL A 141 6.50 17.28 -6.20
C VAL A 141 6.98 17.75 -4.83
N ILE A 142 6.91 16.91 -3.83
CA ILE A 142 7.48 17.20 -2.51
C ILE A 142 9.00 17.36 -2.67
N PRO A 143 9.60 18.53 -2.34
CA PRO A 143 11.04 18.76 -2.49
C PRO A 143 11.85 17.71 -1.72
N GLY A 144 12.84 17.11 -2.36
CA GLY A 144 13.69 16.06 -1.78
C GLY A 144 13.10 14.65 -1.79
N PHE A 145 11.84 14.47 -2.19
CA PHE A 145 11.17 13.16 -2.16
C PHE A 145 11.89 12.08 -2.96
N TYR A 146 12.51 12.43 -4.07
CA TYR A 146 13.21 11.51 -4.95
C TYR A 146 14.72 11.46 -4.77
N ASP A 147 15.31 12.23 -3.84
CA ASP A 147 16.77 12.36 -3.72
C ASP A 147 17.50 11.05 -3.46
N MET A 148 16.81 10.11 -2.79
CA MET A 148 17.35 8.78 -2.46
C MET A 148 16.83 7.67 -3.38
N VAL A 149 16.01 8.01 -4.39
CA VAL A 149 15.45 7.02 -5.33
C VAL A 149 16.49 6.71 -6.39
N GLU A 150 16.90 5.44 -6.47
CA GLU A 150 17.80 4.96 -7.50
C GLU A 150 17.06 4.61 -8.79
N ASP A 151 17.64 4.99 -9.91
CA ASP A 151 17.18 4.52 -11.21
C ASP A 151 17.76 3.14 -11.50
N ILE A 152 16.91 2.23 -11.96
CA ILE A 152 17.38 0.91 -12.40
C ILE A 152 18.12 1.00 -13.73
N SER A 153 19.09 0.10 -13.93
CA SER A 153 19.81 0.02 -15.19
C SER A 153 18.86 -0.30 -16.38
N PRO A 154 19.20 0.12 -17.60
CA PRO A 154 18.39 -0.23 -18.78
C PRO A 154 18.25 -1.75 -19.00
N SER A 155 19.25 -2.56 -18.60
CA SER A 155 19.21 -4.01 -18.65
C SER A 155 18.20 -4.59 -17.66
N ASP A 156 18.22 -4.13 -16.40
CA ASP A 156 17.32 -4.60 -15.36
C ASP A 156 15.89 -4.17 -15.63
N ARG A 157 15.71 -2.95 -16.14
CA ARG A 157 14.42 -2.45 -16.59
C ARG A 157 13.82 -3.31 -17.70
N LYS A 158 14.65 -3.73 -18.65
CA LYS A 158 14.24 -4.64 -19.73
C LYS A 158 13.85 -6.00 -19.18
N GLU A 159 14.67 -6.58 -18.30
CA GLU A 159 14.39 -7.87 -17.67
C GLU A 159 13.07 -7.83 -16.88
N MET A 160 12.92 -6.83 -16.02
CA MET A 160 11.72 -6.62 -15.22
C MET A 160 10.45 -6.53 -16.07
N ASN A 161 10.52 -5.83 -17.21
CA ASN A 161 9.39 -5.70 -18.12
C ASN A 161 9.08 -6.98 -18.91
N THR A 162 9.94 -8.00 -18.92
CA THR A 162 9.61 -9.32 -19.50
C THR A 162 8.60 -10.08 -18.66
N PHE A 163 8.51 -9.80 -17.36
CA PHE A 163 7.55 -10.36 -16.43
C PHE A 163 6.23 -9.59 -16.38
N ASN A 164 6.10 -8.53 -17.16
CA ASN A 164 4.89 -7.72 -17.19
C ASN A 164 3.69 -8.61 -17.51
N SER A 165 2.70 -8.60 -16.64
CA SER A 165 1.38 -9.14 -16.96
C SER A 165 0.82 -8.36 -18.15
N ASP A 166 0.03 -8.99 -18.99
CA ASP A 166 -0.68 -8.33 -20.07
C ASP A 166 -1.46 -7.14 -19.49
N GLU A 167 -1.12 -5.93 -19.93
CA GLU A 167 -1.72 -4.69 -19.41
C GLU A 167 -3.22 -4.65 -19.72
N GLU A 168 -3.65 -5.27 -20.83
CA GLU A 168 -5.06 -5.37 -21.18
C GLU A 168 -5.81 -6.32 -20.22
N GLU A 169 -5.20 -7.47 -19.88
CA GLU A 169 -5.74 -8.40 -18.89
C GLU A 169 -5.83 -7.72 -17.52
N PHE A 170 -4.82 -6.95 -17.13
CA PHE A 170 -4.81 -6.18 -15.89
C PHE A 170 -5.95 -5.13 -15.87
N LYS A 171 -6.07 -4.32 -16.91
CA LYS A 171 -7.15 -3.32 -17.02
C LYS A 171 -8.53 -3.97 -16.94
N ALA A 172 -8.72 -5.05 -17.70
CA ALA A 172 -9.98 -5.78 -17.69
C ALA A 172 -10.32 -6.38 -16.32
N SER A 173 -9.31 -6.87 -15.58
CA SER A 173 -9.52 -7.50 -14.27
C SER A 173 -10.05 -6.55 -13.20
N ILE A 174 -9.77 -5.25 -13.33
CA ILE A 174 -10.19 -4.20 -12.39
C ILE A 174 -11.18 -3.19 -13.01
N GLY A 175 -11.58 -3.39 -14.28
CA GLY A 175 -12.61 -2.59 -14.93
C GLY A 175 -12.21 -1.15 -15.25
N ILE A 176 -10.97 -0.93 -15.71
CA ILE A 176 -10.46 0.39 -16.12
C ILE A 176 -10.08 0.40 -17.60
N ASP A 177 -10.26 1.55 -18.26
CA ASP A 177 -9.91 1.72 -19.67
C ASP A 177 -8.43 2.07 -19.88
N ALA A 178 -7.80 2.74 -18.90
CA ALA A 178 -6.41 3.17 -18.96
C ALA A 178 -5.74 3.09 -17.60
N THR A 179 -4.43 2.83 -17.59
CA THR A 179 -3.61 2.93 -16.37
C THR A 179 -3.22 4.39 -16.10
N TYR A 180 -3.02 4.72 -14.83
CA TYR A 180 -2.69 6.06 -14.36
C TYR A 180 -1.44 6.01 -13.46
N GLY A 181 -0.63 7.06 -13.46
CA GLY A 181 0.53 7.22 -12.59
C GLY A 181 1.70 7.93 -13.27
N GLU A 182 2.89 7.91 -12.66
CA GLU A 182 4.08 8.64 -13.09
C GLU A 182 4.41 8.37 -14.58
N GLU A 183 4.53 9.44 -15.37
CA GLU A 183 4.83 9.36 -16.81
C GLU A 183 6.21 8.74 -17.06
N GLY A 184 6.33 7.95 -18.13
CA GLY A 184 7.59 7.30 -18.49
C GLY A 184 7.85 5.94 -17.83
N TYR A 185 6.92 5.47 -17.00
CA TYR A 185 7.02 4.16 -16.33
C TYR A 185 5.82 3.27 -16.66
N THR A 186 6.07 1.97 -16.78
CA THR A 186 5.03 0.95 -16.95
C THR A 186 4.25 0.74 -15.66
N SER A 187 3.07 0.13 -15.73
CA SER A 187 2.25 -0.21 -14.55
C SER A 187 3.01 -1.11 -13.58
N HIS A 188 3.86 -2.01 -14.09
CA HIS A 188 4.69 -2.86 -13.25
C HIS A 188 5.77 -2.06 -12.53
N GLU A 189 6.47 -1.16 -13.20
CA GLU A 189 7.48 -0.28 -12.61
C GLU A 189 6.87 0.64 -11.53
N ARG A 190 5.70 1.22 -11.79
CA ARG A 190 4.97 2.06 -10.82
C ARG A 190 4.59 1.30 -9.55
N LYS A 191 4.28 0.00 -9.67
CA LYS A 191 3.89 -0.84 -8.52
C LYS A 191 5.08 -1.43 -7.76
N SER A 192 6.30 -1.38 -8.30
CA SER A 192 7.47 -2.08 -7.74
C SER A 192 8.64 -1.16 -7.40
N ILE A 193 9.17 -0.43 -8.38
CA ILE A 193 10.41 0.35 -8.24
C ILE A 193 10.20 1.86 -8.14
N ARG A 194 8.97 2.34 -8.31
CA ARG A 194 8.67 3.76 -8.14
C ARG A 194 7.91 4.00 -6.85
N PRO A 195 8.25 5.07 -6.12
CA PRO A 195 7.45 5.46 -4.96
C PRO A 195 6.09 5.99 -5.42
N THR A 196 5.08 5.82 -4.58
CA THR A 196 3.73 6.32 -4.86
C THR A 196 3.18 7.08 -3.67
N LEU A 197 2.23 7.98 -3.93
CA LEU A 197 1.49 8.71 -2.91
C LEU A 197 0.00 8.64 -3.25
N ASP A 198 -0.78 8.13 -2.31
CA ASP A 198 -2.22 7.93 -2.49
C ASP A 198 -3.01 8.51 -1.32
N VAL A 199 -4.13 9.16 -1.63
CA VAL A 199 -5.11 9.61 -0.64
C VAL A 199 -6.07 8.47 -0.35
N ASN A 200 -5.96 7.89 0.84
CA ASN A 200 -6.76 6.73 1.26
C ASN A 200 -8.10 7.12 1.87
N GLY A 201 -8.23 8.36 2.32
CA GLY A 201 -9.47 8.89 2.86
C GLY A 201 -9.45 10.41 2.92
N ILE A 202 -10.60 11.02 2.71
CA ILE A 202 -10.80 12.47 2.85
C ILE A 202 -12.20 12.69 3.44
N TRP A 203 -12.30 13.55 4.45
CA TRP A 203 -13.58 13.88 5.06
C TRP A 203 -13.60 15.27 5.69
N GLY A 204 -14.82 15.79 5.86
CA GLY A 204 -15.11 17.09 6.46
C GLY A 204 -16.47 17.60 5.98
N GLY A 205 -17.01 18.60 6.65
CA GLY A 205 -18.29 19.18 6.30
C GLY A 205 -19.49 18.27 6.59
N TYR A 206 -20.57 18.48 5.86
CA TYR A 206 -21.83 17.76 6.04
C TYR A 206 -21.92 16.56 5.09
N THR A 207 -22.16 15.39 5.65
CA THR A 207 -22.29 14.12 4.92
C THR A 207 -23.63 13.43 5.11
N GLY A 208 -24.58 14.09 5.79
CA GLY A 208 -25.93 13.56 5.98
C GLY A 208 -26.81 13.75 4.75
N GLU A 209 -28.04 13.24 4.83
CA GLU A 209 -29.04 13.39 3.77
C GLU A 209 -29.47 14.86 3.61
N GLY A 210 -29.71 15.29 2.38
CA GLY A 210 -30.14 16.65 2.05
C GLY A 210 -28.98 17.65 1.97
N ALA A 211 -29.30 18.95 1.96
CA ALA A 211 -28.36 20.06 1.85
C ALA A 211 -28.17 20.77 3.19
N LYS A 212 -26.90 21.15 3.49
CA LYS A 212 -26.57 22.03 4.61
C LYS A 212 -25.55 23.07 4.17
N THR A 213 -25.85 24.33 4.34
CA THR A 213 -24.99 25.46 3.98
C THR A 213 -23.94 25.70 5.07
N VAL A 214 -22.91 24.86 5.11
CA VAL A 214 -21.88 24.87 6.16
C VAL A 214 -20.49 25.11 5.60
N ILE A 215 -19.71 25.91 6.29
CA ILE A 215 -18.25 25.94 6.22
C ILE A 215 -17.77 25.18 7.46
N PRO A 216 -17.15 24.01 7.32
CA PRO A 216 -16.73 23.23 8.47
C PRO A 216 -15.56 23.88 9.20
N SER A 217 -15.42 23.56 10.47
CA SER A 217 -14.29 24.00 11.29
C SER A 217 -13.01 23.20 11.00
N LYS A 218 -13.14 21.99 10.45
CA LYS A 218 -12.01 21.10 10.15
C LYS A 218 -12.26 20.29 8.87
N ALA A 219 -11.15 19.89 8.23
CA ALA A 219 -11.14 18.88 7.19
C ALA A 219 -9.94 17.95 7.40
N PHE A 220 -10.05 16.69 6.96
CA PHE A 220 -9.06 15.65 7.21
C PHE A 220 -8.76 14.86 5.95
N ALA A 221 -7.52 14.37 5.85
CA ALA A 221 -7.13 13.37 4.86
C ALA A 221 -6.19 12.34 5.47
N LYS A 222 -6.30 11.10 5.01
CA LYS A 222 -5.35 10.03 5.25
C LYS A 222 -4.58 9.78 3.97
N ILE A 223 -3.26 9.76 4.06
CA ILE A 223 -2.36 9.70 2.91
C ILE A 223 -1.29 8.66 3.18
N SER A 224 -1.11 7.73 2.25
CA SER A 224 -0.04 6.75 2.29
C SER A 224 0.98 7.00 1.18
N MET A 225 2.25 6.80 1.51
CA MET A 225 3.36 6.87 0.56
C MET A 225 4.06 5.52 0.55
N ARG A 226 4.04 4.82 -0.60
CA ARG A 226 4.84 3.60 -0.77
C ARG A 226 6.25 3.99 -1.15
N LEU A 227 7.22 3.48 -0.39
CA LEU A 227 8.62 3.87 -0.49
C LEU A 227 9.43 2.77 -1.20
N VAL A 228 10.48 3.17 -1.91
CA VAL A 228 11.41 2.28 -2.59
C VAL A 228 12.75 2.22 -1.83
N PRO A 229 13.68 1.31 -2.19
CA PRO A 229 14.98 1.21 -1.52
C PRO A 229 15.66 2.57 -1.33
N ASN A 230 16.35 2.71 -0.19
CA ASN A 230 17.04 3.91 0.31
C ASN A 230 16.16 5.04 0.82
N GLN A 231 14.85 5.06 0.55
CA GLN A 231 13.95 6.01 1.20
C GLN A 231 13.65 5.56 2.64
N LYS A 232 13.88 6.44 3.60
CA LYS A 232 13.53 6.21 5.01
C LYS A 232 12.21 6.88 5.33
N TRP A 233 11.32 6.16 5.96
CA TRP A 233 9.97 6.64 6.25
C TRP A 233 9.99 7.91 7.13
N GLU A 234 10.93 8.03 8.06
CA GLU A 234 11.09 9.20 8.93
C GLU A 234 11.44 10.46 8.13
N GLU A 235 12.36 10.33 7.18
CA GLU A 235 12.80 11.42 6.32
C GLU A 235 11.67 11.86 5.39
N ILE A 236 11.00 10.91 4.75
CA ILE A 236 9.86 11.17 3.85
C ILE A 236 8.69 11.80 4.60
N SER A 237 8.36 11.31 5.80
CA SER A 237 7.32 11.91 6.65
C SER A 237 7.62 13.36 6.99
N LYS A 238 8.87 13.66 7.27
CA LYS A 238 9.33 15.04 7.56
C LYS A 238 9.25 15.95 6.33
N LEU A 239 9.65 15.47 5.17
CA LEU A 239 9.54 16.24 3.91
C LEU A 239 8.06 16.53 3.59
N PHE A 240 7.18 15.55 3.77
CA PHE A 240 5.74 15.71 3.61
C PHE A 240 5.18 16.77 4.58
N GLU A 241 5.54 16.71 5.85
CA GLU A 241 5.13 17.71 6.86
C GLU A 241 5.57 19.12 6.48
N ILE A 242 6.83 19.28 6.06
CA ILE A 242 7.38 20.56 5.63
C ILE A 242 6.62 21.10 4.42
N HIS A 243 6.33 20.26 3.43
CA HIS A 243 5.60 20.64 2.22
C HIS A 243 4.21 21.22 2.54
N PHE A 244 3.52 20.67 3.53
CA PHE A 244 2.18 21.13 3.91
C PHE A 244 2.16 22.30 4.90
N LYS A 245 3.30 22.64 5.53
CA LYS A 245 3.42 23.78 6.43
C LYS A 245 3.88 25.07 5.72
N ASN A 246 4.38 24.95 4.50
CA ASN A 246 4.80 26.09 3.65
C ASN A 246 3.70 26.47 2.66
#